data_c461eaede4e691ffb43eb3a2ac35f2b5
#
_entry.id   c461eaede4e691ffb43eb3a2ac35f2b5
#
_cell.length_a   1.000
_cell.length_b   1.000
_cell.length_c   1.000
_cell.angle_alpha   90.00
_cell.angle_beta   90.00
_cell.angle_gamma   90.00
#
_symmetry.space_group_name_H-M   'P 1'
#
loop_
_entity.id
_entity.type
_entity.pdbx_description
1 polymer ?
#
loop_
_entity_poly.entity_id
_entity_poly.type
_entity_poly.pdbx_seq_one_letter_code
_entity_poly.pdbx_strand_id
1 'polypeptide(L)'
;LNDWAGAPSDWSPYNPSFYDYKLKGSMNRTIFRTLDIDTNSNVINEKEIDSAFRRSKKNKTILSVSTHDRRDIEPELNFFLNRLEKVSKKYPKVKIEFLNAETAARKVLKINQNEKTKNLLFTKIVSKKYLDIKTNFDLFGNIPFLAIKEKNNLIYRDNPIKIKKNYWRYLVNKNIKTLGIATVDKRGFVKTRVHDV
;
A
#
# COMPACT_ATOMS: atom_id res chain seq x y z
N LEU A 1 16.63 4.57 -15.55
CA LEU A 1 15.62 3.98 -16.46
C LEU A 1 14.24 4.28 -15.90
N ASN A 2 13.39 4.97 -16.70
CA ASN A 2 12.03 5.26 -16.29
C ASN A 2 11.11 4.10 -16.70
N ASP A 3 10.92 3.15 -15.81
CA ASP A 3 10.10 1.96 -16.04
C ASP A 3 8.60 2.28 -16.26
N TRP A 4 8.17 3.52 -15.95
CA TRP A 4 6.81 3.98 -16.13
C TRP A 4 6.54 4.71 -17.44
N ALA A 5 7.53 4.75 -18.35
CA ALA A 5 7.32 5.29 -19.70
C ALA A 5 6.19 4.54 -20.42
N GLY A 6 5.21 5.28 -20.98
CA GLY A 6 4.03 4.71 -21.61
C GLY A 6 2.86 4.36 -20.67
N ALA A 7 2.99 4.49 -19.35
CA ALA A 7 1.87 4.39 -18.43
C ALA A 7 0.90 5.57 -18.57
N PRO A 8 -0.39 5.43 -18.14
CA PRO A 8 -1.35 6.54 -18.18
C PRO A 8 -0.81 7.79 -17.50
N SER A 9 -0.80 8.91 -18.21
CA SER A 9 -0.26 10.20 -17.72
C SER A 9 -1.30 11.05 -17.01
N ASP A 10 -2.57 10.67 -17.04
CA ASP A 10 -3.61 11.36 -16.30
C ASP A 10 -3.59 10.99 -14.80
N TRP A 11 -4.27 11.80 -13.97
CA TRP A 11 -4.37 11.55 -12.52
C TRP A 11 -5.48 10.56 -12.15
N SER A 12 -5.96 9.75 -13.11
CA SER A 12 -6.94 8.71 -12.86
C SER A 12 -6.26 7.47 -12.30
N PRO A 13 -6.70 6.93 -11.16
CA PRO A 13 -6.27 5.61 -10.75
C PRO A 13 -6.74 4.57 -11.77
N TYR A 14 -5.97 3.51 -11.96
CA TYR A 14 -6.35 2.43 -12.87
C TYR A 14 -5.94 1.06 -12.33
N ASN A 15 -6.65 0.04 -12.78
CA ASN A 15 -6.28 -1.34 -12.53
C ASN A 15 -5.35 -1.80 -13.64
N PRO A 16 -4.18 -2.36 -13.33
CA PRO A 16 -3.22 -2.78 -14.36
C PRO A 16 -3.63 -4.07 -15.06
N SER A 17 -3.08 -4.29 -16.23
CA SER A 17 -3.08 -5.56 -16.91
C SER A 17 -2.19 -6.57 -16.19
N PHE A 18 -2.50 -7.86 -16.32
CA PHE A 18 -1.66 -8.94 -15.80
C PHE A 18 -0.31 -9.03 -16.52
N TYR A 19 -0.28 -8.71 -17.81
CA TYR A 19 0.92 -8.83 -18.65
C TYR A 19 1.81 -7.59 -18.63
N ASP A 20 1.23 -6.41 -18.45
CA ASP A 20 1.96 -5.15 -18.38
C ASP A 20 1.26 -4.19 -17.42
N TYR A 21 1.92 -3.88 -16.32
CA TYR A 21 1.38 -2.98 -15.29
C TYR A 21 1.14 -1.55 -15.79
N LYS A 22 1.74 -1.14 -16.90
CA LYS A 22 1.55 0.17 -17.54
C LYS A 22 0.23 0.26 -18.32
N LEU A 23 -0.31 -0.88 -18.71
CA LEU A 23 -1.58 -0.94 -19.42
C LEU A 23 -2.76 -1.10 -18.47
N LYS A 24 -3.86 -0.44 -18.78
CA LYS A 24 -5.14 -0.65 -18.07
C LYS A 24 -5.63 -2.09 -18.31
N GLY A 25 -6.15 -2.71 -17.25
CA GLY A 25 -6.63 -4.09 -17.29
C GLY A 25 -7.55 -4.41 -16.12
N SER A 26 -7.59 -5.68 -15.73
CA SER A 26 -8.56 -6.22 -14.77
C SER A 26 -7.94 -6.76 -13.48
N MET A 27 -6.64 -6.55 -13.23
CA MET A 27 -6.06 -6.99 -11.96
C MET A 27 -6.74 -6.28 -10.79
N ASN A 28 -6.95 -7.03 -9.70
CA ASN A 28 -7.52 -6.48 -8.47
C ASN A 28 -6.46 -5.70 -7.67
N ARG A 29 -5.85 -4.73 -8.31
CA ARG A 29 -4.88 -3.76 -7.76
C ARG A 29 -5.16 -2.41 -8.36
N THR A 30 -4.82 -1.34 -7.66
CA THR A 30 -4.98 0.01 -8.19
C THR A 30 -3.65 0.73 -8.17
N ILE A 31 -3.30 1.31 -9.30
CA ILE A 31 -2.11 2.14 -9.46
C ILE A 31 -2.53 3.60 -9.40
N PHE A 32 -1.82 4.38 -8.60
CA PHE A 32 -1.92 5.82 -8.53
C PHE A 32 -0.63 6.43 -9.07
N ARG A 33 -0.77 7.43 -9.93
CA ARG A 33 0.37 8.17 -10.46
C ARG A 33 1.04 8.98 -9.36
N THR A 34 2.37 8.99 -9.34
CA THR A 34 3.21 9.82 -8.46
C THR A 34 4.28 10.48 -9.31
N LEU A 35 4.60 11.73 -9.02
CA LEU A 35 5.70 12.47 -9.65
C LEU A 35 6.69 12.94 -8.58
N ASP A 36 7.95 13.07 -8.98
CA ASP A 36 8.98 13.57 -8.08
C ASP A 36 8.89 15.09 -7.92
N ILE A 37 9.23 15.57 -6.75
CA ILE A 37 9.41 17.01 -6.48
C ILE A 37 10.88 17.43 -6.58
N ASP A 38 11.78 16.47 -6.78
CA ASP A 38 13.20 16.73 -6.96
C ASP A 38 13.54 17.19 -8.40
N THR A 39 14.80 17.49 -8.64
CA THR A 39 15.30 18.08 -9.91
C THR A 39 15.52 17.06 -11.03
N ASN A 40 15.22 15.78 -10.80
CA ASN A 40 15.40 14.74 -11.81
C ASN A 40 14.22 14.67 -12.81
N SER A 41 14.31 13.82 -13.79
CA SER A 41 13.26 13.62 -14.82
C SER A 41 11.91 13.27 -14.20
N ASN A 42 10.81 13.79 -14.73
CA ASN A 42 9.42 13.65 -14.27
C ASN A 42 9.05 14.53 -13.05
N VAL A 43 9.67 15.67 -12.93
CA VAL A 43 9.34 16.66 -11.90
C VAL A 43 7.92 17.19 -12.08
N ILE A 44 7.18 17.25 -11.00
CA ILE A 44 5.87 17.89 -10.98
C ILE A 44 5.96 19.38 -11.34
N ASN A 45 5.18 19.79 -12.33
CA ASN A 45 5.13 21.17 -12.80
C ASN A 45 3.71 21.75 -12.72
N GLU A 46 3.55 23.05 -13.02
CA GLU A 46 2.25 23.70 -12.94
C GLU A 46 1.20 23.08 -13.88
N LYS A 47 1.59 22.54 -15.04
CA LYS A 47 0.66 21.87 -15.99
C LYS A 47 0.11 20.57 -15.39
N GLU A 48 0.96 19.82 -14.69
CA GLU A 48 0.57 18.59 -14.00
C GLU A 48 -0.37 18.88 -12.84
N ILE A 49 -0.06 19.90 -12.03
CA ILE A 49 -0.93 20.33 -10.94
C ILE A 49 -2.28 20.81 -11.49
N ASP A 50 -2.27 21.64 -12.53
CA ASP A 50 -3.49 22.14 -13.18
C ASP A 50 -4.36 21.00 -13.75
N SER A 51 -3.72 19.96 -14.33
CA SER A 51 -4.41 18.76 -14.80
C SER A 51 -5.12 18.02 -13.65
N ALA A 52 -4.48 17.87 -12.49
CA ALA A 52 -5.09 17.27 -11.31
C ALA A 52 -6.28 18.09 -10.80
N PHE A 53 -6.16 19.41 -10.75
CA PHE A 53 -7.26 20.31 -10.36
C PHE A 53 -8.44 20.26 -11.33
N ARG A 54 -8.18 20.25 -12.65
CA ARG A 54 -9.25 20.09 -13.65
C ARG A 54 -10.02 18.79 -13.45
N ARG A 55 -9.30 17.68 -13.20
CA ARG A 55 -9.91 16.40 -12.91
C ARG A 55 -10.74 16.45 -11.61
N SER A 56 -10.24 17.14 -10.58
CA SER A 56 -10.89 17.22 -9.27
C SER A 56 -12.25 17.90 -9.27
N LYS A 57 -12.58 18.68 -10.30
CA LYS A 57 -13.94 19.24 -10.49
C LYS A 57 -15.02 18.16 -10.63
N LYS A 58 -14.66 16.97 -11.12
CA LYS A 58 -15.60 15.87 -11.39
C LYS A 58 -15.39 14.65 -10.47
N ASN A 59 -14.18 14.44 -10.00
CA ASN A 59 -13.79 13.23 -9.25
C ASN A 59 -12.83 13.56 -8.14
N LYS A 60 -12.91 12.86 -7.01
CA LYS A 60 -11.82 12.89 -6.02
C LYS A 60 -10.51 12.47 -6.71
N THR A 61 -9.49 13.29 -6.59
CA THR A 61 -8.21 13.11 -7.29
C THR A 61 -7.07 13.10 -6.28
N ILE A 62 -6.13 12.21 -6.44
CA ILE A 62 -4.88 12.21 -5.68
C ILE A 62 -3.82 12.88 -6.54
N LEU A 63 -3.26 13.97 -6.05
CA LEU A 63 -2.01 14.54 -6.53
C LEU A 63 -0.90 14.01 -5.62
N SER A 64 -0.22 12.96 -6.05
CA SER A 64 0.81 12.31 -5.26
C SER A 64 2.19 12.80 -5.69
N VAL A 65 3.01 13.11 -4.69
CA VAL A 65 4.41 13.50 -4.89
C VAL A 65 5.33 12.61 -4.07
N SER A 66 6.55 12.42 -4.55
CA SER A 66 7.61 11.67 -3.89
C SER A 66 8.92 12.44 -3.92
N THR A 67 9.80 12.12 -2.99
CA THR A 67 11.19 12.56 -2.95
C THR A 67 12.03 11.53 -2.19
N HIS A 68 13.34 11.74 -2.16
CA HIS A 68 14.28 10.89 -1.43
C HIS A 68 14.72 11.56 -0.13
N ASP A 69 14.89 10.77 0.92
CA ASP A 69 15.29 11.19 2.26
C ASP A 69 16.81 11.39 2.46
N ARG A 70 17.60 11.25 1.40
CA ARG A 70 19.06 11.34 1.44
C ARG A 70 19.63 12.76 1.58
N ARG A 71 18.76 13.78 1.62
CA ARG A 71 19.12 15.20 1.69
C ARG A 71 18.01 16.00 2.36
N ASP A 72 18.28 17.28 2.62
CA ASP A 72 17.22 18.19 3.04
C ASP A 72 16.18 18.36 1.93
N ILE A 73 14.95 18.06 2.25
CA ILE A 73 13.80 18.10 1.32
C ILE A 73 13.00 19.41 1.43
N GLU A 74 13.29 20.25 2.41
CA GLU A 74 12.51 21.47 2.67
C GLU A 74 12.47 22.42 1.47
N PRO A 75 13.59 22.71 0.77
CA PRO A 75 13.56 23.58 -0.40
C PRO A 75 12.64 23.05 -1.53
N GLU A 76 12.67 21.75 -1.78
CA GLU A 76 11.84 21.10 -2.81
C GLU A 76 10.36 21.11 -2.44
N LEU A 77 10.08 20.86 -1.16
CA LEU A 77 8.71 20.89 -0.64
C LEU A 77 8.14 22.32 -0.74
N ASN A 78 8.90 23.33 -0.35
CA ASN A 78 8.49 24.74 -0.47
C ASN A 78 8.24 25.13 -1.93
N PHE A 79 9.10 24.69 -2.84
CA PHE A 79 8.94 24.94 -4.28
C PHE A 79 7.65 24.29 -4.83
N PHE A 80 7.37 23.06 -4.42
CA PHE A 80 6.11 22.37 -4.78
C PHE A 80 4.89 23.11 -4.20
N LEU A 81 4.92 23.47 -2.92
CA LEU A 81 3.80 24.14 -2.23
C LEU A 81 3.49 25.50 -2.85
N ASN A 82 4.49 26.28 -3.24
CA ASN A 82 4.32 27.56 -3.94
C ASN A 82 3.61 27.38 -5.30
N ARG A 83 3.98 26.35 -6.07
CA ARG A 83 3.30 26.02 -7.33
C ARG A 83 1.85 25.56 -7.10
N LEU A 84 1.64 24.72 -6.07
CA LEU A 84 0.33 24.24 -5.69
C LEU A 84 -0.59 25.42 -5.32
N GLU A 85 -0.10 26.36 -4.51
CA GLU A 85 -0.84 27.57 -4.13
C GLU A 85 -1.16 28.42 -5.35
N LYS A 86 -0.19 28.69 -6.23
CA LYS A 86 -0.41 29.47 -7.46
C LYS A 86 -1.49 28.87 -8.34
N VAL A 87 -1.46 27.56 -8.54
CA VAL A 87 -2.46 26.88 -9.36
C VAL A 87 -3.83 26.84 -8.66
N SER A 88 -3.87 26.61 -7.34
CA SER A 88 -5.11 26.50 -6.56
C SER A 88 -5.98 27.76 -6.67
N LYS A 89 -5.37 28.94 -6.79
CA LYS A 89 -6.07 30.24 -6.97
C LYS A 89 -7.01 30.25 -8.19
N LYS A 90 -6.72 29.43 -9.21
CA LYS A 90 -7.58 29.25 -10.40
C LYS A 90 -8.82 28.36 -10.12
N TYR A 91 -8.82 27.67 -8.96
CA TYR A 91 -9.80 26.65 -8.62
C TYR A 91 -10.40 26.85 -7.20
N PRO A 92 -11.01 28.00 -6.91
CA PRO A 92 -11.40 28.36 -5.53
C PRO A 92 -12.45 27.43 -4.91
N LYS A 93 -13.15 26.64 -5.72
CA LYS A 93 -14.14 25.65 -5.23
C LYS A 93 -13.55 24.27 -4.93
N VAL A 94 -12.28 24.04 -5.29
CA VAL A 94 -11.60 22.76 -5.03
C VAL A 94 -10.96 22.78 -3.65
N LYS A 95 -11.38 21.88 -2.80
CA LYS A 95 -10.78 21.70 -1.45
C LYS A 95 -9.57 20.79 -1.55
N ILE A 96 -8.45 21.21 -0.96
CA ILE A 96 -7.22 20.44 -0.82
C ILE A 96 -7.19 19.83 0.58
N GLU A 97 -6.77 18.59 0.66
CA GLU A 97 -6.54 17.87 1.91
C GLU A 97 -5.21 17.13 1.85
N PHE A 98 -4.33 17.37 2.79
CA PHE A 98 -3.05 16.68 2.89
C PHE A 98 -3.23 15.38 3.67
N LEU A 99 -2.89 14.27 3.05
CA LEU A 99 -3.08 12.93 3.60
C LEU A 99 -1.85 12.06 3.27
N ASN A 100 -1.62 11.05 4.08
CA ASN A 100 -0.71 9.99 3.69
C ASN A 100 -1.32 9.14 2.55
N ALA A 101 -0.47 8.43 1.81
CA ALA A 101 -0.86 7.68 0.61
C ALA A 101 -1.98 6.65 0.88
N GLU A 102 -1.92 5.94 2.01
CA GLU A 102 -2.93 4.94 2.38
C GLU A 102 -4.31 5.59 2.57
N THR A 103 -4.38 6.65 3.37
CA THR A 103 -5.63 7.34 3.67
C THR A 103 -6.23 7.98 2.41
N ALA A 104 -5.39 8.60 1.57
CA ALA A 104 -5.81 9.20 0.30
C ALA A 104 -6.38 8.14 -0.65
N ALA A 105 -5.68 7.01 -0.82
CA ALA A 105 -6.12 5.90 -1.66
C ALA A 105 -7.47 5.34 -1.20
N ARG A 106 -7.64 5.08 0.10
CA ARG A 106 -8.91 4.59 0.67
C ARG A 106 -10.06 5.57 0.44
N LYS A 107 -9.83 6.88 0.58
CA LYS A 107 -10.84 7.91 0.32
C LYS A 107 -11.29 7.92 -1.14
N VAL A 108 -10.36 7.83 -2.08
CA VAL A 108 -10.67 7.84 -3.53
C VAL A 108 -11.34 6.55 -3.96
N LEU A 109 -10.89 5.41 -3.45
CA LEU A 109 -11.49 4.10 -3.73
C LEU A 109 -12.76 3.83 -2.94
N LYS A 110 -13.19 4.75 -2.08
CA LYS A 110 -14.41 4.63 -1.23
C LYS A 110 -14.36 3.39 -0.32
N ILE A 111 -13.17 3.00 0.15
CA ILE A 111 -13.01 1.86 1.05
C ILE A 111 -13.47 2.25 2.45
N ASN A 112 -14.48 1.56 2.95
CA ASN A 112 -15.04 1.82 4.27
C ASN A 112 -14.09 1.30 5.36
N GLN A 113 -13.61 2.18 6.23
CA GLN A 113 -12.72 1.84 7.35
C GLN A 113 -13.36 0.89 8.36
N ASN A 114 -14.69 0.95 8.54
CA ASN A 114 -15.41 0.08 9.47
C ASN A 114 -15.37 -1.41 9.07
N GLU A 115 -15.06 -1.72 7.82
CA GLU A 115 -14.91 -3.10 7.37
C GLU A 115 -13.63 -3.77 7.89
N LYS A 116 -12.64 -3.01 8.37
CA LYS A 116 -11.46 -3.52 9.06
C LYS A 116 -11.81 -4.40 10.27
N THR A 117 -12.87 -4.07 10.98
CA THR A 117 -13.29 -4.79 12.19
C THR A 117 -13.85 -6.18 11.90
N LYS A 118 -14.39 -6.41 10.70
CA LYS A 118 -14.97 -7.69 10.28
C LYS A 118 -13.92 -8.76 9.93
N ASN A 119 -12.68 -8.35 9.66
CA ASN A 119 -11.60 -9.27 9.33
C ASN A 119 -11.04 -9.91 10.59
N LEU A 120 -11.06 -11.23 10.67
CA LEU A 120 -10.55 -11.99 11.81
C LEU A 120 -9.36 -12.83 11.38
N LEU A 121 -8.29 -12.76 12.17
CA LEU A 121 -7.12 -13.63 12.09
C LEU A 121 -7.10 -14.50 13.35
N PHE A 122 -7.31 -15.80 13.16
CA PHE A 122 -7.23 -16.81 14.22
C PHE A 122 -5.90 -17.52 14.13
N THR A 123 -5.17 -17.59 15.23
CA THR A 123 -3.91 -18.31 15.32
C THR A 123 -3.87 -19.13 16.60
N LYS A 124 -3.40 -20.37 16.51
CA LYS A 124 -3.32 -21.27 17.67
C LYS A 124 -2.10 -22.17 17.55
N ILE A 125 -1.32 -22.25 18.62
CA ILE A 125 -0.26 -23.28 18.74
C ILE A 125 -0.91 -24.59 19.21
N VAL A 126 -0.74 -25.64 18.41
CA VAL A 126 -1.31 -26.97 18.65
C VAL A 126 -0.20 -27.93 19.02
N SER A 127 -0.33 -28.59 20.19
CA SER A 127 0.59 -29.62 20.69
C SER A 127 2.06 -29.17 20.72
N LYS A 128 2.32 -27.88 20.88
CA LYS A 128 3.69 -27.26 20.81
C LYS A 128 4.46 -27.58 19.53
N LYS A 129 3.80 -28.13 18.51
CA LYS A 129 4.46 -28.56 17.25
C LYS A 129 3.97 -27.79 16.04
N TYR A 130 2.78 -27.23 16.07
CA TYR A 130 2.18 -26.58 14.92
C TYR A 130 1.58 -25.24 15.28
N LEU A 131 1.76 -24.28 14.41
CA LEU A 131 1.00 -23.03 14.41
C LEU A 131 -0.10 -23.14 13.33
N ASP A 132 -1.36 -23.16 13.73
CA ASP A 132 -2.50 -23.04 12.85
C ASP A 132 -2.83 -21.57 12.63
N ILE A 133 -3.01 -21.18 11.36
CA ILE A 133 -3.35 -19.81 10.94
C ILE A 133 -4.63 -19.89 10.10
N LYS A 134 -5.68 -19.21 10.52
CA LYS A 134 -6.96 -19.17 9.80
C LYS A 134 -7.46 -17.74 9.67
N THR A 135 -8.12 -17.43 8.54
CA THR A 135 -8.77 -16.15 8.32
C THR A 135 -10.22 -16.35 7.88
N ASN A 136 -11.09 -15.37 8.16
CA ASN A 136 -12.44 -15.34 7.63
C ASN A 136 -12.55 -14.53 6.32
N PHE A 137 -11.41 -14.16 5.74
CA PHE A 137 -11.31 -13.33 4.52
C PHE A 137 -10.22 -13.88 3.57
N ASP A 138 -10.36 -13.55 2.29
CA ASP A 138 -9.36 -13.87 1.29
C ASP A 138 -8.16 -12.92 1.41
N LEU A 139 -6.95 -13.48 1.40
CA LEU A 139 -5.73 -12.69 1.43
C LEU A 139 -5.47 -11.98 0.10
N PHE A 140 -4.79 -10.84 0.16
CA PHE A 140 -4.24 -10.18 -1.01
C PHE A 140 -3.17 -11.05 -1.70
N GLY A 141 -2.32 -11.72 -0.91
CA GLY A 141 -1.39 -12.74 -1.37
C GLY A 141 -1.94 -14.16 -1.18
N ASN A 142 -1.17 -15.16 -1.58
CA ASN A 142 -1.60 -16.56 -1.47
C ASN A 142 -1.36 -17.16 -0.07
N ILE A 143 -0.46 -16.56 0.72
CA ILE A 143 -0.03 -17.06 2.03
C ILE A 143 0.07 -15.90 3.03
N PRO A 144 -0.12 -16.15 4.34
CA PRO A 144 0.23 -15.23 5.40
C PRO A 144 1.73 -14.92 5.42
N PHE A 145 2.10 -13.72 5.85
CA PHE A 145 3.47 -13.41 6.20
C PHE A 145 3.78 -14.02 7.57
N LEU A 146 4.90 -14.75 7.67
CA LEU A 146 5.36 -15.35 8.91
C LEU A 146 6.81 -14.91 9.18
N ALA A 147 7.01 -14.19 10.28
CA ALA A 147 8.33 -13.84 10.80
C ALA A 147 8.66 -14.75 11.99
N ILE A 148 9.88 -15.23 12.04
CA ILE A 148 10.36 -16.15 13.06
C ILE A 148 11.54 -15.51 13.77
N LYS A 149 11.50 -15.53 15.10
CA LYS A 149 12.65 -15.20 15.94
C LYS A 149 13.06 -16.44 16.70
N GLU A 150 14.31 -16.85 16.53
CA GLU A 150 14.92 -17.97 17.28
C GLU A 150 15.50 -17.54 18.63
N LYS A 151 15.82 -18.52 19.48
CA LYS A 151 16.45 -18.34 20.79
C LYS A 151 17.83 -17.68 20.71
N ASN A 152 18.56 -17.88 19.61
CA ASN A 152 19.83 -17.20 19.29
C ASN A 152 19.68 -15.78 18.75
N ASN A 153 18.44 -15.22 18.75
CA ASN A 153 18.04 -13.92 18.20
C ASN A 153 18.10 -13.79 16.67
N LEU A 154 18.35 -14.86 15.93
CA LEU A 154 18.18 -14.85 14.47
C LEU A 154 16.73 -14.55 14.12
N ILE A 155 16.51 -13.62 13.18
CA ILE A 155 15.18 -13.28 12.67
C ILE A 155 15.14 -13.54 11.18
N TYR A 156 14.15 -14.29 10.73
CA TYR A 156 13.96 -14.60 9.32
C TYR A 156 12.49 -14.78 8.97
N ARG A 157 12.20 -14.79 7.68
CA ARG A 157 10.87 -15.09 7.14
C ARG A 157 10.81 -16.54 6.70
N ASP A 158 9.64 -17.18 6.94
CA ASP A 158 9.33 -18.48 6.39
C ASP A 158 7.87 -18.55 5.91
N ASN A 159 7.49 -19.61 5.22
CA ASN A 159 6.19 -19.77 4.63
C ASN A 159 5.41 -20.90 5.27
N PRO A 160 4.20 -20.66 5.78
CA PRO A 160 3.33 -21.72 6.25
C PRO A 160 2.76 -22.52 5.07
N ILE A 161 2.51 -23.81 5.29
CA ILE A 161 1.92 -24.71 4.31
C ILE A 161 0.41 -24.48 4.25
N LYS A 162 -0.14 -24.32 3.05
CA LYS A 162 -1.57 -24.17 2.85
C LYS A 162 -2.26 -25.54 3.01
N ILE A 163 -3.18 -25.63 3.95
CA ILE A 163 -3.98 -26.86 4.20
C ILE A 163 -5.27 -26.86 3.38
N LYS A 164 -5.97 -25.71 3.37
CA LYS A 164 -7.16 -25.46 2.56
C LYS A 164 -7.42 -23.97 2.39
N LYS A 165 -8.49 -23.55 1.76
CA LYS A 165 -8.86 -22.14 1.65
C LYS A 165 -8.87 -21.48 3.04
N ASN A 166 -8.15 -20.35 3.17
CA ASN A 166 -8.08 -19.54 4.38
C ASN A 166 -7.57 -20.29 5.63
N TYR A 167 -6.80 -21.37 5.43
CA TYR A 167 -6.18 -22.13 6.49
C TYR A 167 -4.79 -22.59 6.10
N TRP A 168 -3.81 -22.26 6.94
CA TRP A 168 -2.39 -22.61 6.79
C TRP A 168 -1.86 -23.19 8.10
N ARG A 169 -0.80 -23.97 8.00
CA ARG A 169 -0.10 -24.57 9.12
C ARG A 169 1.40 -24.39 8.97
N TYR A 170 2.06 -24.12 10.07
CA TYR A 170 3.51 -24.05 10.14
C TYR A 170 4.05 -25.03 11.19
N LEU A 171 5.16 -25.71 10.88
CA LEU A 171 5.83 -26.62 11.81
C LEU A 171 6.73 -25.81 12.74
N VAL A 172 6.42 -25.82 14.03
CA VAL A 172 7.18 -25.12 15.06
C VAL A 172 8.29 -26.04 15.58
N ASN A 173 9.54 -25.62 15.47
CA ASN A 173 10.67 -26.34 16.03
C ASN A 173 11.10 -25.78 17.40
N LYS A 174 11.92 -26.53 18.14
CA LYS A 174 12.35 -26.20 19.51
C LYS A 174 13.25 -24.95 19.63
N ASN A 175 13.80 -24.47 18.52
CA ASN A 175 14.69 -23.31 18.52
C ASN A 175 13.93 -21.99 18.40
N ILE A 176 12.65 -22.04 18.01
CA ILE A 176 11.80 -20.85 17.86
C ILE A 176 11.48 -20.29 19.24
N LYS A 177 11.63 -18.97 19.37
CA LYS A 177 11.26 -18.18 20.54
C LYS A 177 9.95 -17.44 20.33
N THR A 178 9.80 -16.79 19.17
CA THR A 178 8.63 -15.96 18.87
C THR A 178 8.23 -16.12 17.41
N LEU A 179 6.92 -16.15 17.17
CA LEU A 179 6.30 -16.20 15.84
C LEU A 179 5.44 -14.95 15.64
N GLY A 180 5.74 -14.16 14.61
CA GLY A 180 4.95 -13.02 14.20
C GLY A 180 4.18 -13.35 12.92
N ILE A 181 2.86 -13.21 12.93
CA ILE A 181 1.98 -13.48 11.79
C ILE A 181 1.35 -12.17 11.33
N ALA A 182 1.40 -11.90 10.03
CA ALA A 182 0.67 -10.81 9.41
C ALA A 182 -0.14 -11.31 8.21
N THR A 183 -1.34 -10.78 8.07
CA THR A 183 -2.22 -11.03 6.94
C THR A 183 -2.76 -9.71 6.42
N VAL A 184 -3.02 -9.63 5.13
CA VAL A 184 -3.62 -8.45 4.50
C VAL A 184 -4.74 -8.90 3.57
N ASP A 185 -5.89 -8.25 3.64
CA ASP A 185 -6.99 -8.49 2.72
C ASP A 185 -6.81 -7.74 1.39
N LYS A 186 -7.68 -8.01 0.41
CA LYS A 186 -7.66 -7.37 -0.92
C LYS A 186 -7.84 -5.85 -0.89
N ARG A 187 -8.26 -5.27 0.24
CA ARG A 187 -8.44 -3.82 0.46
C ARG A 187 -7.30 -3.20 1.24
N GLY A 188 -6.27 -3.99 1.58
CA GLY A 188 -5.08 -3.55 2.30
C GLY A 188 -5.27 -3.44 3.82
N PHE A 189 -6.30 -4.04 4.41
CA PHE A 189 -6.43 -4.10 5.87
C PHE A 189 -5.53 -5.19 6.45
N VAL A 190 -4.58 -4.76 7.26
CA VAL A 190 -3.62 -5.65 7.91
C VAL A 190 -4.16 -6.16 9.25
N LYS A 191 -3.94 -7.44 9.52
CA LYS A 191 -4.11 -8.08 10.83
C LYS A 191 -2.82 -8.78 11.22
N THR A 192 -2.42 -8.60 12.47
CA THR A 192 -1.20 -9.20 13.01
C THR A 192 -1.50 -10.00 14.29
N ARG A 193 -0.66 -11.00 14.56
CA ARG A 193 -0.59 -11.74 15.82
C ARG A 193 0.85 -12.09 16.13
N VAL A 194 1.17 -12.16 17.40
CA VAL A 194 2.48 -12.62 17.90
C VAL A 194 2.23 -13.72 18.92
N HIS A 195 3.05 -14.76 18.88
CA HIS A 195 3.09 -15.85 19.85
C HIS A 195 4.50 -16.05 20.34
N ASP A 196 4.68 -16.10 21.63
CA ASP A 196 5.87 -16.67 22.26
C ASP A 196 5.67 -18.19 22.38
N VAL A 197 6.75 -18.96 22.13
CA VAL A 197 6.74 -20.42 21.99
C VAL A 197 7.58 -21.07 23.09
#